data_bdffab8a2d5e1713993f836b085992cb
#
_entry.id   bdffab8a2d5e1713993f836b085992cb
#
_cell.length_a   1.000
_cell.length_b   1.000
_cell.length_c   1.000
_cell.angle_alpha   90.00
_cell.angle_beta   90.00
_cell.angle_gamma   90.00
#
_symmetry.space_group_name_H-M   'P 1'
#
loop_
_entity.id
_entity.type
_entity.pdbx_description
1 polymer ?
#
loop_
_entity_poly.entity_id
_entity_poly.type
_entity_poly.pdbx_seq_one_letter_code
_entity_poly.pdbx_strand_id
1 'polypeptide(L)'
;GNPAAKRAALSHTIFNVFGVVWALILFRPFLGLVGKIIELLGFPNPAAEGFAVSDPEGADGTAALYGLSMLHTLFNTINTLILVWFTGLIAKLVSKIIKEPEKKEEKAFRLKYIEAGPLATPELATEQAFNEIIHFAKISRNGLGYARAAINETNADKFEELRGKLVKYEEISDRIEYEIATFLNAVSAEEISERTSLMVKAMYKIIGELESLGDSGESISRILSRRNIHNKSFDGGTIKKLNAMVDLVDNAYDVMILNLTLA
;
A
#
# COMPACT_ATOMS: atom_id res chain seq x y z
N GLY A 1 -5.12 3.99 -10.83
CA GLY A 1 -5.62 3.37 -9.58
C GLY A 1 -4.74 2.21 -9.17
N ASN A 2 -4.62 1.97 -7.87
CA ASN A 2 -3.76 0.95 -7.25
C ASN A 2 -3.98 -0.44 -7.92
N PRO A 3 -2.93 -1.12 -8.42
CA PRO A 3 -3.02 -2.44 -9.05
C PRO A 3 -3.65 -3.50 -8.14
N ALA A 4 -3.38 -3.45 -6.84
CA ALA A 4 -3.97 -4.36 -5.85
C ALA A 4 -5.50 -4.22 -5.78
N ALA A 5 -6.01 -2.98 -5.75
CA ALA A 5 -7.46 -2.73 -5.76
C ALA A 5 -8.12 -3.21 -7.07
N LYS A 6 -7.46 -3.03 -8.22
CA LYS A 6 -7.96 -3.54 -9.51
C LYS A 6 -7.97 -5.06 -9.55
N ARG A 7 -6.95 -5.72 -9.01
CA ARG A 7 -6.88 -7.18 -8.89
C ARG A 7 -7.99 -7.72 -7.99
N ALA A 8 -8.24 -7.09 -6.85
CA ALA A 8 -9.33 -7.46 -5.95
C ALA A 8 -10.70 -7.33 -6.62
N ALA A 9 -10.95 -6.20 -7.32
CA ALA A 9 -12.20 -5.98 -8.06
C ALA A 9 -12.39 -7.02 -9.18
N LEU A 10 -11.34 -7.33 -9.95
CA LEU A 10 -11.42 -8.33 -11.01
C LEU A 10 -11.64 -9.74 -10.44
N SER A 11 -10.99 -10.10 -9.34
CA SER A 11 -11.23 -11.38 -8.65
C SER A 11 -12.68 -11.52 -8.20
N HIS A 12 -13.26 -10.46 -7.64
CA HIS A 12 -14.67 -10.42 -7.25
C HIS A 12 -15.61 -10.57 -8.45
N THR A 13 -15.28 -9.92 -9.58
CA THR A 13 -16.02 -10.06 -10.83
C THR A 13 -16.00 -11.50 -11.33
N ILE A 14 -14.82 -12.14 -11.37
CA ILE A 14 -14.65 -13.55 -11.78
C ILE A 14 -15.49 -14.46 -10.89
N PHE A 15 -15.45 -14.24 -9.57
CA PHE A 15 -16.24 -14.99 -8.59
C PHE A 15 -17.74 -14.93 -8.91
N ASN A 16 -18.27 -13.73 -9.15
CA ASN A 16 -19.69 -13.55 -9.43
C ASN A 16 -20.09 -14.09 -10.81
N VAL A 17 -19.30 -13.85 -11.85
CA VAL A 17 -19.57 -14.35 -13.21
C VAL A 17 -19.59 -15.88 -13.22
N PHE A 18 -18.61 -16.52 -12.58
CA PHE A 18 -18.58 -17.98 -12.45
C PHE A 18 -19.82 -18.49 -11.75
N GLY A 19 -20.22 -17.85 -10.63
CA GLY A 19 -21.41 -18.20 -9.87
C GLY A 19 -22.68 -18.16 -10.74
N VAL A 20 -22.86 -17.05 -11.46
CA VAL A 20 -24.02 -16.88 -12.35
C VAL A 20 -24.03 -17.94 -13.47
N VAL A 21 -22.88 -18.24 -14.09
CA VAL A 21 -22.81 -19.20 -15.18
C VAL A 21 -23.23 -20.61 -14.73
N TRP A 22 -22.65 -21.13 -13.64
CA TRP A 22 -23.05 -22.47 -13.19
C TRP A 22 -24.49 -22.50 -12.69
N ALA A 23 -24.97 -21.44 -12.02
CA ALA A 23 -26.33 -21.37 -11.54
C ALA A 23 -27.36 -21.35 -12.69
N LEU A 24 -27.04 -20.69 -13.81
CA LEU A 24 -27.90 -20.71 -15.00
C LEU A 24 -27.92 -22.11 -15.65
N ILE A 25 -26.76 -22.77 -15.77
CA ILE A 25 -26.68 -24.14 -16.34
C ILE A 25 -27.47 -25.14 -15.49
N LEU A 26 -27.36 -25.04 -14.16
CA LEU A 26 -28.01 -25.93 -13.22
C LEU A 26 -29.29 -25.36 -12.60
N PHE A 27 -29.90 -24.39 -13.25
CA PHE A 27 -31.01 -23.62 -12.66
C PHE A 27 -32.16 -24.49 -12.18
N ARG A 28 -32.67 -25.37 -13.05
CA ARG A 28 -33.81 -26.27 -12.69
C ARG A 28 -33.47 -27.25 -11.56
N PRO A 29 -32.38 -28.03 -11.62
CA PRO A 29 -32.02 -28.91 -10.51
C PRO A 29 -31.69 -28.16 -9.22
N PHE A 30 -31.13 -26.95 -9.31
CA PHE A 30 -30.83 -26.11 -8.16
C PHE A 30 -32.12 -25.59 -7.49
N LEU A 31 -33.10 -25.12 -8.26
CA LEU A 31 -34.42 -24.78 -7.74
C LEU A 31 -35.12 -25.96 -7.11
N GLY A 32 -35.04 -27.15 -7.74
CA GLY A 32 -35.60 -28.37 -7.18
C GLY A 32 -35.02 -28.76 -5.83
N LEU A 33 -33.70 -28.56 -5.65
CA LEU A 33 -33.03 -28.75 -4.36
C LEU A 33 -33.54 -27.78 -3.30
N VAL A 34 -33.64 -26.47 -3.65
CA VAL A 34 -34.21 -25.45 -2.73
C VAL A 34 -35.63 -25.82 -2.33
N GLY A 35 -36.48 -26.17 -3.30
CA GLY A 35 -37.86 -26.53 -3.04
C GLY A 35 -38.00 -27.73 -2.09
N LYS A 36 -37.20 -28.77 -2.28
CA LYS A 36 -37.18 -29.95 -1.37
C LYS A 36 -36.74 -29.57 0.05
N ILE A 37 -35.79 -28.66 0.21
CA ILE A 37 -35.36 -28.21 1.53
C ILE A 37 -36.49 -27.46 2.22
N ILE A 38 -37.23 -26.62 1.50
CA ILE A 38 -38.38 -25.87 2.05
C ILE A 38 -39.50 -26.83 2.45
N GLU A 39 -39.78 -27.88 1.66
CA GLU A 39 -40.72 -28.95 2.03
C GLU A 39 -40.31 -29.67 3.31
N LEU A 40 -39.04 -29.98 3.47
CA LEU A 40 -38.52 -30.62 4.69
C LEU A 40 -38.64 -29.72 5.93
N LEU A 41 -38.70 -28.41 5.75
CA LEU A 41 -38.97 -27.43 6.81
C LEU A 41 -40.46 -27.30 7.12
N GLY A 42 -41.33 -28.01 6.41
CA GLY A 42 -42.79 -28.04 6.63
C GLY A 42 -43.57 -26.95 5.88
N PHE A 43 -42.98 -26.31 4.88
CA PHE A 43 -43.64 -25.30 4.06
C PHE A 43 -43.95 -25.82 2.64
N PRO A 44 -44.91 -25.19 1.92
CA PRO A 44 -45.15 -25.51 0.52
C PRO A 44 -43.88 -25.33 -0.33
N ASN A 45 -43.74 -26.16 -1.37
CA ASN A 45 -42.55 -26.06 -2.25
C ASN A 45 -42.67 -24.85 -3.19
N PRO A 46 -41.85 -23.82 -3.03
CA PRO A 46 -41.95 -22.63 -3.88
C PRO A 46 -41.39 -22.83 -5.31
N ALA A 47 -40.74 -23.98 -5.58
CA ALA A 47 -40.27 -24.36 -6.90
C ALA A 47 -41.20 -25.37 -7.60
N ALA A 48 -42.33 -25.74 -6.99
CA ALA A 48 -43.28 -26.65 -7.61
C ALA A 48 -44.00 -25.98 -8.79
N GLU A 49 -44.35 -26.80 -9.77
CA GLU A 49 -45.12 -26.34 -10.93
C GLU A 49 -46.51 -25.86 -10.48
N GLY A 50 -46.86 -24.63 -10.85
CA GLY A 50 -48.13 -24.01 -10.43
C GLY A 50 -48.12 -23.39 -9.04
N PHE A 51 -46.99 -23.32 -8.33
CA PHE A 51 -46.89 -22.59 -7.06
C PHE A 51 -47.25 -21.11 -7.28
N ALA A 52 -48.17 -20.61 -6.51
CA ALA A 52 -48.57 -19.20 -6.49
C ALA A 52 -48.72 -18.76 -5.04
N VAL A 53 -48.33 -17.56 -4.71
CA VAL A 53 -48.53 -16.97 -3.40
C VAL A 53 -49.95 -16.47 -3.31
N SER A 54 -50.86 -17.32 -2.77
CA SER A 54 -52.26 -17.01 -2.58
C SER A 54 -52.50 -16.26 -1.25
N ASP A 55 -51.67 -16.51 -0.26
CA ASP A 55 -51.68 -15.83 1.03
C ASP A 55 -50.26 -15.27 1.34
N PRO A 56 -50.02 -13.98 1.07
CA PRO A 56 -48.71 -13.35 1.31
C PRO A 56 -48.28 -13.34 2.78
N GLU A 57 -49.22 -13.33 3.73
CA GLU A 57 -48.91 -13.33 5.18
C GLU A 57 -48.91 -14.74 5.77
N GLY A 58 -49.38 -15.74 5.01
CA GLY A 58 -49.49 -17.14 5.44
C GLY A 58 -48.33 -18.03 5.00
N ALA A 59 -48.64 -19.31 4.86
CA ALA A 59 -47.62 -20.35 4.55
C ALA A 59 -46.99 -20.17 3.17
N ASP A 60 -47.73 -19.73 2.16
CA ASP A 60 -47.22 -19.53 0.80
C ASP A 60 -46.23 -18.38 0.73
N GLY A 61 -46.56 -17.23 1.36
CA GLY A 61 -45.65 -16.08 1.46
C GLY A 61 -44.39 -16.42 2.21
N THR A 62 -44.50 -17.13 3.34
CA THR A 62 -43.39 -17.60 4.13
C THR A 62 -42.52 -18.56 3.32
N ALA A 63 -43.10 -19.52 2.59
CA ALA A 63 -42.38 -20.46 1.72
C ALA A 63 -41.61 -19.75 0.63
N ALA A 64 -42.16 -18.72 -0.01
CA ALA A 64 -41.48 -17.91 -1.03
C ALA A 64 -40.27 -17.15 -0.46
N LEU A 65 -40.43 -16.53 0.71
CA LEU A 65 -39.33 -15.80 1.39
C LEU A 65 -38.21 -16.74 1.82
N TYR A 66 -38.55 -17.89 2.43
CA TYR A 66 -37.56 -18.88 2.81
C TYR A 66 -36.91 -19.52 1.59
N GLY A 67 -37.67 -19.77 0.53
CA GLY A 67 -37.12 -20.25 -0.75
C GLY A 67 -36.10 -19.31 -1.35
N LEU A 68 -36.40 -18.01 -1.39
CA LEU A 68 -35.47 -16.99 -1.89
C LEU A 68 -34.21 -16.84 -1.01
N SER A 69 -34.39 -16.86 0.31
CA SER A 69 -33.29 -16.79 1.26
C SER A 69 -32.40 -18.01 1.17
N MET A 70 -33.00 -19.21 1.05
CA MET A 70 -32.28 -20.50 0.91
C MET A 70 -31.53 -20.56 -0.43
N LEU A 71 -32.16 -20.13 -1.51
CA LEU A 71 -31.54 -20.03 -2.83
C LEU A 71 -30.28 -19.17 -2.77
N HIS A 72 -30.39 -17.99 -2.17
CA HIS A 72 -29.27 -17.05 -2.03
C HIS A 72 -28.15 -17.64 -1.15
N THR A 73 -28.51 -18.27 -0.02
CA THR A 73 -27.56 -18.85 0.90
C THR A 73 -26.82 -20.05 0.26
N LEU A 74 -27.55 -20.98 -0.36
CA LEU A 74 -26.96 -22.13 -1.03
C LEU A 74 -26.11 -21.70 -2.23
N PHE A 75 -26.57 -20.74 -3.03
CA PHE A 75 -25.81 -20.21 -4.15
C PHE A 75 -24.43 -19.70 -3.69
N ASN A 76 -24.40 -18.83 -2.69
CA ASN A 76 -23.12 -18.27 -2.20
C ASN A 76 -22.25 -19.35 -1.53
N THR A 77 -22.85 -20.24 -0.75
CA THR A 77 -22.11 -21.31 -0.07
C THR A 77 -21.46 -22.25 -1.07
N ILE A 78 -22.24 -22.76 -2.05
CA ILE A 78 -21.72 -23.66 -3.09
C ILE A 78 -20.66 -22.97 -3.94
N ASN A 79 -20.93 -21.73 -4.36
CA ASN A 79 -19.98 -20.94 -5.14
C ASN A 79 -18.64 -20.75 -4.41
N THR A 80 -18.70 -20.43 -3.12
CA THR A 80 -17.50 -20.28 -2.26
C THR A 80 -16.78 -21.60 -2.11
N LEU A 81 -17.49 -22.70 -1.81
CA LEU A 81 -16.88 -24.01 -1.64
C LEU A 81 -16.17 -24.53 -2.91
N ILE A 82 -16.73 -24.22 -4.09
CA ILE A 82 -16.09 -24.56 -5.36
C ILE A 82 -14.85 -23.69 -5.57
N LEU A 83 -14.98 -22.37 -5.43
CA LEU A 83 -13.93 -21.41 -5.84
C LEU A 83 -12.79 -21.32 -4.85
N VAL A 84 -12.95 -21.74 -3.59
CA VAL A 84 -11.85 -21.75 -2.59
C VAL A 84 -10.67 -22.58 -3.07
N TRP A 85 -10.93 -23.68 -3.80
CA TRP A 85 -9.88 -24.55 -4.36
C TRP A 85 -9.17 -23.92 -5.58
N PHE A 86 -9.79 -22.92 -6.20
CA PHE A 86 -9.27 -22.25 -7.38
C PHE A 86 -8.69 -20.85 -7.09
N THR A 87 -8.60 -20.45 -5.83
CA THR A 87 -8.06 -19.12 -5.44
C THR A 87 -6.67 -18.85 -6.01
N GLY A 88 -5.78 -19.85 -6.00
CA GLY A 88 -4.43 -19.75 -6.59
C GLY A 88 -4.46 -19.55 -8.11
N LEU A 89 -5.40 -20.19 -8.82
CA LEU A 89 -5.59 -20.05 -10.25
C LEU A 89 -6.14 -18.65 -10.59
N ILE A 90 -7.14 -18.21 -9.84
CA ILE A 90 -7.74 -16.86 -9.98
C ILE A 90 -6.66 -15.79 -9.74
N ALA A 91 -5.87 -15.92 -8.68
CA ALA A 91 -4.78 -14.99 -8.37
C ALA A 91 -3.75 -14.91 -9.50
N LYS A 92 -3.34 -16.05 -10.08
CA LYS A 92 -2.43 -16.10 -11.23
C LYS A 92 -3.04 -15.44 -12.47
N LEU A 93 -4.31 -15.72 -12.77
CA LEU A 93 -5.03 -15.14 -13.91
C LEU A 93 -5.13 -13.62 -13.78
N VAL A 94 -5.57 -13.14 -12.64
CA VAL A 94 -5.74 -11.70 -12.35
C VAL A 94 -4.39 -10.98 -12.39
N SER A 95 -3.33 -11.57 -11.85
CA SER A 95 -1.97 -11.01 -11.90
C SER A 95 -1.40 -10.96 -13.32
N LYS A 96 -1.81 -11.89 -14.19
CA LYS A 96 -1.41 -11.89 -15.59
C LYS A 96 -2.14 -10.80 -16.40
N ILE A 97 -3.41 -10.54 -16.08
CA ILE A 97 -4.24 -9.51 -16.73
C ILE A 97 -3.85 -8.11 -16.25
N ILE A 98 -3.76 -7.94 -14.94
CA ILE A 98 -3.38 -6.68 -14.31
C ILE A 98 -1.92 -6.82 -13.88
N LYS A 99 -1.02 -6.52 -14.81
CA LYS A 99 0.41 -6.47 -14.52
C LYS A 99 0.67 -5.31 -13.56
N GLU A 100 1.53 -5.53 -12.58
CA GLU A 100 2.17 -4.41 -11.91
C GLU A 100 2.99 -3.66 -12.95
N PRO A 101 2.96 -2.32 -12.96
CA PRO A 101 3.95 -1.59 -13.72
C PRO A 101 5.32 -2.13 -13.29
N GLU A 102 6.13 -2.58 -14.24
CA GLU A 102 7.50 -2.97 -13.92
C GLU A 102 8.13 -1.80 -13.20
N LYS A 103 8.41 -1.99 -11.92
CA LYS A 103 9.15 -1.04 -11.10
C LYS A 103 10.61 -1.03 -11.58
N LYS A 104 10.84 -0.53 -12.82
CA LYS A 104 12.19 -0.28 -13.34
C LYS A 104 12.99 0.65 -12.45
N GLU A 105 12.30 1.42 -11.59
CA GLU A 105 12.87 2.38 -10.66
C GLU A 105 13.13 1.81 -9.26
N GLU A 106 12.50 0.69 -8.86
CA GLU A 106 12.79 0.04 -7.58
C GLU A 106 14.22 -0.51 -7.48
N LYS A 107 14.85 -0.83 -8.61
CA LYS A 107 16.27 -1.26 -8.61
C LYS A 107 17.24 -0.13 -8.27
N ALA A 108 16.85 1.13 -8.45
CA ALA A 108 17.69 2.28 -8.18
C ALA A 108 17.82 2.64 -6.70
N PHE A 109 16.89 2.16 -5.84
CA PHE A 109 16.83 2.51 -4.43
C PHE A 109 16.76 1.28 -3.52
N ARG A 110 17.51 0.24 -3.84
CA ARG A 110 17.77 -0.86 -2.90
C ARG A 110 18.74 -0.39 -1.84
N LEU A 111 18.57 -0.91 -0.61
CA LEU A 111 19.57 -0.79 0.43
C LEU A 111 20.92 -1.23 -0.15
N LYS A 112 21.95 -0.45 0.11
CA LYS A 112 23.25 -0.63 -0.49
C LYS A 112 24.18 -1.47 0.38
N TYR A 113 24.05 -1.35 1.69
CA TYR A 113 24.95 -1.93 2.68
C TYR A 113 24.31 -3.06 3.48
N ILE A 114 22.97 -3.14 3.49
CA ILE A 114 22.22 -4.21 4.12
C ILE A 114 21.89 -5.26 3.07
N GLU A 115 22.55 -6.42 3.11
CA GLU A 115 22.24 -7.55 2.25
C GLU A 115 21.19 -8.45 2.90
N ALA A 116 20.30 -9.01 2.09
CA ALA A 116 19.34 -10.02 2.53
C ALA A 116 20.07 -11.35 2.76
N GLY A 117 20.48 -11.59 4.01
CA GLY A 117 21.17 -12.82 4.40
C GLY A 117 21.20 -13.00 5.91
N PRO A 118 21.67 -14.16 6.41
CA PRO A 118 21.83 -14.36 7.84
C PRO A 118 22.83 -13.33 8.40
N LEU A 119 22.45 -12.70 9.53
CA LEU A 119 23.30 -11.76 10.23
C LEU A 119 24.59 -12.48 10.69
N ALA A 120 25.74 -11.99 10.28
CA ALA A 120 27.01 -12.63 10.63
C ALA A 120 27.30 -12.50 12.15
N THR A 121 27.23 -11.29 12.68
CA THR A 121 27.22 -10.97 14.12
C THR A 121 26.41 -9.69 14.33
N PRO A 122 25.83 -9.45 15.54
CA PRO A 122 25.11 -8.22 15.82
C PRO A 122 25.95 -6.95 15.62
N GLU A 123 27.24 -7.00 15.92
CA GLU A 123 28.17 -5.86 15.76
C GLU A 123 28.33 -5.51 14.27
N LEU A 124 28.60 -6.50 13.42
CA LEU A 124 28.76 -6.31 11.98
C LEU A 124 27.44 -5.85 11.34
N ALA A 125 26.31 -6.43 11.76
CA ALA A 125 25.00 -6.02 11.31
C ALA A 125 24.69 -4.56 11.69
N THR A 126 25.10 -4.13 12.88
CA THR A 126 24.96 -2.74 13.34
C THR A 126 25.81 -1.79 12.48
N GLU A 127 27.02 -2.18 12.10
CA GLU A 127 27.89 -1.41 11.20
C GLU A 127 27.26 -1.29 9.79
N GLN A 128 26.67 -2.36 9.26
CA GLN A 128 25.95 -2.33 7.98
C GLN A 128 24.78 -1.36 8.02
N ALA A 129 23.97 -1.42 9.10
CA ALA A 129 22.85 -0.48 9.30
C ALA A 129 23.33 0.97 9.38
N PHE A 130 24.43 1.22 10.05
CA PHE A 130 25.01 2.55 10.18
C PHE A 130 25.47 3.13 8.83
N ASN A 131 26.13 2.33 8.01
CA ASN A 131 26.51 2.71 6.66
C ASN A 131 25.28 3.00 5.76
N GLU A 132 24.20 2.26 5.94
CA GLU A 132 22.94 2.52 5.24
C GLU A 132 22.31 3.84 5.69
N ILE A 133 22.37 4.17 6.97
CA ILE A 133 21.90 5.47 7.51
C ILE A 133 22.70 6.64 6.90
N ILE A 134 24.00 6.51 6.75
CA ILE A 134 24.83 7.53 6.05
C ILE A 134 24.36 7.67 4.59
N HIS A 135 24.06 6.55 3.94
CA HIS A 135 23.52 6.56 2.58
C HIS A 135 22.15 7.24 2.51
N PHE A 136 21.28 6.93 3.46
CA PHE A 136 19.96 7.56 3.60
C PHE A 136 20.06 9.07 3.79
N ALA A 137 20.95 9.54 4.66
CA ALA A 137 21.20 10.96 4.86
C ALA A 137 21.58 11.69 3.54
N LYS A 138 22.40 11.07 2.70
CA LYS A 138 22.76 11.61 1.38
C LYS A 138 21.57 11.65 0.42
N ILE A 139 20.72 10.63 0.46
CA ILE A 139 19.48 10.61 -0.35
C ILE A 139 18.53 11.71 0.11
N SER A 140 18.29 11.86 1.41
CA SER A 140 17.43 12.89 1.98
C SER A 140 17.94 14.29 1.61
N ARG A 141 19.25 14.53 1.66
CA ARG A 141 19.86 15.79 1.18
C ARG A 141 19.57 16.08 -0.29
N ASN A 142 19.58 15.08 -1.16
CA ASN A 142 19.21 15.27 -2.57
C ASN A 142 17.76 15.74 -2.72
N GLY A 143 16.86 15.27 -1.86
CA GLY A 143 15.48 15.75 -1.77
C GLY A 143 15.41 17.24 -1.45
N LEU A 144 16.24 17.73 -0.51
CA LEU A 144 16.35 19.16 -0.21
C LEU A 144 16.76 19.97 -1.44
N GLY A 145 17.66 19.44 -2.28
CA GLY A 145 18.04 20.07 -3.55
C GLY A 145 16.86 20.28 -4.51
N TYR A 146 15.96 19.31 -4.60
CA TYR A 146 14.73 19.44 -5.40
C TYR A 146 13.74 20.42 -4.76
N ALA A 147 13.63 20.48 -3.43
CA ALA A 147 12.80 21.48 -2.74
C ALA A 147 13.30 22.90 -3.01
N ARG A 148 14.62 23.12 -2.97
CA ARG A 148 15.26 24.38 -3.37
C ARG A 148 14.92 24.76 -4.80
N ALA A 149 15.05 23.82 -5.72
CA ALA A 149 14.73 24.04 -7.12
C ALA A 149 13.25 24.43 -7.31
N ALA A 150 12.33 23.75 -6.62
CA ALA A 150 10.90 24.02 -6.68
C ALA A 150 10.50 25.39 -6.11
N ILE A 151 11.19 25.88 -5.06
CA ILE A 151 10.99 27.22 -4.49
C ILE A 151 11.27 28.30 -5.54
N ASN A 152 12.32 28.09 -6.35
CA ASN A 152 12.83 29.07 -7.32
C ASN A 152 12.22 28.88 -8.73
N GLU A 153 11.47 27.82 -8.98
CA GLU A 153 10.91 27.53 -10.31
C GLU A 153 9.67 28.39 -10.58
N THR A 154 9.65 29.00 -11.76
CA THR A 154 8.54 29.85 -12.24
C THR A 154 7.75 29.21 -13.37
N ASN A 155 8.34 28.24 -14.07
CA ASN A 155 7.65 27.50 -15.12
C ASN A 155 6.78 26.39 -14.53
N ALA A 156 5.49 26.35 -14.88
CA ALA A 156 4.51 25.43 -14.32
C ALA A 156 4.85 23.95 -14.61
N ASP A 157 5.27 23.62 -15.84
CA ASP A 157 5.56 22.24 -16.23
C ASP A 157 6.80 21.71 -15.51
N LYS A 158 7.85 22.55 -15.43
CA LYS A 158 9.07 22.18 -14.68
C LYS A 158 8.81 22.08 -13.18
N PHE A 159 7.93 22.91 -12.63
CA PHE A 159 7.51 22.80 -11.24
C PHE A 159 6.82 21.48 -10.97
N GLU A 160 5.88 21.03 -11.85
CA GLU A 160 5.21 19.75 -11.68
C GLU A 160 6.18 18.56 -11.79
N GLU A 161 7.22 18.65 -12.64
CA GLU A 161 8.29 17.66 -12.68
C GLU A 161 9.05 17.59 -11.35
N LEU A 162 9.43 18.73 -10.79
CA LEU A 162 10.12 18.81 -9.48
C LEU A 162 9.24 18.32 -8.34
N ARG A 163 7.94 18.64 -8.36
CA ARG A 163 6.96 18.14 -7.40
C ARG A 163 6.86 16.61 -7.47
N GLY A 164 6.79 16.05 -8.67
CA GLY A 164 6.81 14.59 -8.86
C GLY A 164 8.08 13.93 -8.28
N LYS A 165 9.23 14.59 -8.41
CA LYS A 165 10.48 14.11 -7.78
C LYS A 165 10.40 14.16 -6.26
N LEU A 166 9.85 15.22 -5.67
CA LEU A 166 9.71 15.36 -4.21
C LEU A 166 8.78 14.30 -3.61
N VAL A 167 7.62 14.04 -4.23
CA VAL A 167 6.73 12.95 -3.83
C VAL A 167 7.45 11.60 -3.90
N LYS A 168 8.23 11.36 -4.95
CA LYS A 168 9.00 10.13 -5.08
C LYS A 168 10.08 10.00 -4.00
N TYR A 169 10.72 11.09 -3.61
CA TYR A 169 11.74 11.08 -2.56
C TYR A 169 11.15 10.82 -1.18
N GLU A 170 9.92 11.27 -0.92
CA GLU A 170 9.18 10.91 0.29
C GLU A 170 8.89 9.41 0.32
N GLU A 171 8.29 8.83 -0.74
CA GLU A 171 8.05 7.39 -0.85
C GLU A 171 9.34 6.55 -0.69
N ILE A 172 10.49 7.07 -1.13
CA ILE A 172 11.80 6.43 -0.96
C ILE A 172 12.26 6.53 0.50
N SER A 173 12.09 7.68 1.14
CA SER A 173 12.44 7.91 2.55
C SER A 173 11.70 6.97 3.46
N ASP A 174 10.38 6.88 3.32
CA ASP A 174 9.53 5.95 4.07
C ASP A 174 9.99 4.51 3.93
N ARG A 175 10.28 4.12 2.70
CA ARG A 175 10.73 2.76 2.42
C ARG A 175 12.09 2.45 3.03
N ILE A 176 13.05 3.35 2.93
CA ILE A 176 14.39 3.16 3.50
C ILE A 176 14.29 3.11 5.04
N GLU A 177 13.52 3.99 5.63
CA GLU A 177 13.26 3.99 7.08
C GLU A 177 12.70 2.65 7.52
N TYR A 178 11.64 2.18 6.87
CA TYR A 178 10.99 0.90 7.18
C TYR A 178 11.94 -0.31 7.01
N GLU A 179 12.75 -0.35 5.94
CA GLU A 179 13.68 -1.45 5.69
C GLU A 179 14.82 -1.46 6.71
N ILE A 180 15.39 -0.29 7.07
CA ILE A 180 16.41 -0.20 8.12
C ILE A 180 15.80 -0.56 9.48
N ALA A 181 14.62 -0.07 9.82
CA ALA A 181 13.94 -0.39 11.07
C ALA A 181 13.68 -1.91 11.20
N THR A 182 13.24 -2.54 10.12
CA THR A 182 13.02 -4.00 10.07
C THR A 182 14.32 -4.76 10.31
N PHE A 183 15.42 -4.32 9.71
CA PHE A 183 16.73 -4.91 9.92
C PHE A 183 17.23 -4.73 11.36
N LEU A 184 17.11 -3.53 11.93
CA LEU A 184 17.47 -3.24 13.32
C LEU A 184 16.64 -4.05 14.32
N ASN A 185 15.36 -4.33 14.03
CA ASN A 185 14.53 -5.24 14.81
C ASN A 185 15.09 -6.66 14.83
N ALA A 186 15.55 -7.17 13.68
CA ALA A 186 16.17 -8.48 13.61
C ALA A 186 17.48 -8.53 14.40
N VAL A 187 18.33 -7.49 14.32
CA VAL A 187 19.54 -7.37 15.15
C VAL A 187 19.23 -7.37 16.64
N SER A 188 18.17 -6.65 17.05
CA SER A 188 17.76 -6.52 18.45
C SER A 188 17.12 -7.79 19.03
N ALA A 189 16.73 -8.75 18.18
CA ALA A 189 16.20 -10.04 18.61
C ALA A 189 17.29 -11.02 19.06
N GLU A 190 18.55 -10.75 18.71
CA GLU A 190 19.73 -11.51 19.15
C GLU A 190 20.24 -11.01 20.53
N GLU A 191 21.14 -11.78 21.16
CA GLU A 191 21.87 -11.30 22.34
C GLU A 191 22.85 -10.22 21.93
N ILE A 192 22.56 -8.96 22.28
CA ILE A 192 23.37 -7.80 21.97
C ILE A 192 23.98 -7.18 23.23
N SER A 193 25.17 -6.60 23.10
CA SER A 193 25.81 -5.85 24.17
C SER A 193 25.02 -4.58 24.50
N GLU A 194 25.21 -4.05 25.73
CA GLU A 194 24.60 -2.77 26.13
C GLU A 194 25.01 -1.63 25.18
N ARG A 195 26.26 -1.61 24.73
CA ARG A 195 26.74 -0.64 23.75
C ARG A 195 25.99 -0.74 22.43
N THR A 196 25.83 -1.94 21.90
CA THR A 196 25.08 -2.19 20.65
C THR A 196 23.61 -1.78 20.80
N SER A 197 23.00 -2.07 21.95
CA SER A 197 21.61 -1.64 22.23
C SER A 197 21.47 -0.12 22.23
N LEU A 198 22.41 0.63 22.80
CA LEU A 198 22.41 2.09 22.77
C LEU A 198 22.57 2.63 21.35
N MET A 199 23.47 2.03 20.54
CA MET A 199 23.66 2.39 19.14
C MET A 199 22.38 2.16 18.32
N VAL A 200 21.73 1.02 18.47
CA VAL A 200 20.46 0.71 17.78
C VAL A 200 19.39 1.73 18.15
N LYS A 201 19.25 2.09 19.42
CA LYS A 201 18.29 3.13 19.84
C LYS A 201 18.59 4.50 19.22
N ALA A 202 19.86 4.86 19.09
CA ALA A 202 20.24 6.10 18.40
C ALA A 202 19.91 6.03 16.89
N MET A 203 20.15 4.91 16.27
CA MET A 203 19.83 4.68 14.84
C MET A 203 18.35 4.83 14.55
N TYR A 204 17.45 4.28 15.40
CA TYR A 204 16.01 4.47 15.25
C TYR A 204 15.61 5.94 15.27
N LYS A 205 16.23 6.75 16.13
CA LYS A 205 15.96 8.19 16.15
C LYS A 205 16.42 8.87 14.87
N ILE A 206 17.63 8.52 14.39
CA ILE A 206 18.19 9.14 13.20
C ILE A 206 17.36 8.83 11.96
N ILE A 207 16.91 7.59 11.77
CA ILE A 207 16.09 7.24 10.60
C ILE A 207 14.73 7.92 10.60
N GLY A 208 14.07 8.05 11.78
CA GLY A 208 12.83 8.79 11.88
C GLY A 208 12.97 10.29 11.61
N GLU A 209 14.07 10.92 12.05
CA GLU A 209 14.35 12.32 11.71
C GLU A 209 14.65 12.51 10.22
N LEU A 210 15.33 11.56 9.58
CA LEU A 210 15.61 11.61 8.13
C LEU A 210 14.34 11.43 7.29
N GLU A 211 13.43 10.56 7.70
CA GLU A 211 12.10 10.40 7.10
C GLU A 211 11.30 11.70 7.22
N SER A 212 11.23 12.28 8.42
CA SER A 212 10.52 13.56 8.68
C SER A 212 11.06 14.73 7.83
N LEU A 213 12.35 14.70 7.46
CA LEU A 213 12.93 15.66 6.50
C LEU A 213 12.42 15.39 5.07
N GLY A 214 12.22 14.12 4.68
CA GLY A 214 11.59 13.73 3.41
C GLY A 214 10.16 14.26 3.30
N ASP A 215 9.34 14.01 4.33
CA ASP A 215 7.97 14.52 4.47
C ASP A 215 7.89 16.05 4.37
N SER A 216 8.86 16.73 4.98
CA SER A 216 8.94 18.20 4.91
C SER A 216 9.14 18.67 3.47
N GLY A 217 9.93 17.96 2.66
CA GLY A 217 10.14 18.25 1.24
C GLY A 217 8.85 18.14 0.43
N GLU A 218 8.08 17.07 0.62
CA GLU A 218 6.76 16.89 -0.02
C GLU A 218 5.77 17.97 0.45
N SER A 219 5.73 18.28 1.73
CA SER A 219 4.87 19.32 2.31
C SER A 219 5.17 20.70 1.72
N ILE A 220 6.43 21.07 1.53
CA ILE A 220 6.84 22.30 0.84
C ILE A 220 6.29 22.29 -0.60
N SER A 221 6.43 21.20 -1.32
CA SER A 221 5.94 21.09 -2.71
C SER A 221 4.43 21.30 -2.80
N ARG A 222 3.67 20.81 -1.84
CA ARG A 222 2.22 20.94 -1.73
C ARG A 222 1.80 22.39 -1.48
N ILE A 223 2.53 23.11 -0.61
CA ILE A 223 2.30 24.54 -0.35
C ILE A 223 2.59 25.36 -1.60
N LEU A 224 3.70 25.07 -2.28
CA LEU A 224 4.08 25.77 -3.52
C LEU A 224 3.07 25.50 -4.66
N SER A 225 2.54 24.28 -4.75
CA SER A 225 1.48 23.93 -5.71
C SER A 225 0.23 24.78 -5.49
N ARG A 226 -0.21 24.94 -4.22
CA ARG A 226 -1.34 25.83 -3.89
C ARG A 226 -1.08 27.29 -4.28
N ARG A 227 0.13 27.79 -4.05
CA ARG A 227 0.57 29.12 -4.49
C ARG A 227 0.38 29.27 -6.01
N ASN A 228 0.82 28.31 -6.79
CA ASN A 228 0.75 28.34 -8.25
C ASN A 228 -0.70 28.26 -8.76
N ILE A 229 -1.55 27.40 -8.18
CA ILE A 229 -2.98 27.29 -8.52
C ILE A 229 -3.70 28.66 -8.31
N HIS A 230 -3.33 29.40 -7.29
CA HIS A 230 -3.91 30.73 -7.02
C HIS A 230 -3.22 31.88 -7.76
N ASN A 231 -2.33 31.59 -8.71
CA ASN A 231 -1.54 32.57 -9.45
C ASN A 231 -0.84 33.61 -8.52
N LYS A 232 -0.36 33.10 -7.36
CA LYS A 232 0.43 33.89 -6.40
C LYS A 232 1.91 33.68 -6.66
N SER A 233 2.71 34.73 -6.44
CA SER A 233 4.17 34.66 -6.47
C SER A 233 4.74 35.21 -5.17
N PHE A 234 5.90 34.69 -4.76
CA PHE A 234 6.66 35.29 -3.70
C PHE A 234 7.44 36.51 -4.24
N ASP A 235 7.53 37.57 -3.46
CA ASP A 235 8.45 38.65 -3.77
C ASP A 235 9.92 38.21 -3.63
N GLY A 236 10.83 38.99 -4.24
CA GLY A 236 12.26 38.65 -4.24
C GLY A 236 12.87 38.61 -2.82
N GLY A 237 12.34 39.40 -1.88
CA GLY A 237 12.76 39.35 -0.50
C GLY A 237 12.39 38.07 0.21
N THR A 238 11.18 37.57 -0.02
CA THR A 238 10.71 36.27 0.49
C THR A 238 11.51 35.10 -0.10
N ILE A 239 11.74 35.09 -1.41
CA ILE A 239 12.57 34.07 -2.06
C ILE A 239 13.98 34.04 -1.47
N LYS A 240 14.59 35.21 -1.26
CA LYS A 240 15.92 35.31 -0.64
C LYS A 240 15.96 34.71 0.77
N LYS A 241 14.93 34.98 1.60
CA LYS A 241 14.82 34.41 2.96
C LYS A 241 14.63 32.89 2.92
N LEU A 242 13.76 32.38 2.03
CA LEU A 242 13.55 30.94 1.87
C LEU A 242 14.85 30.23 1.44
N ASN A 243 15.59 30.78 0.49
CA ASN A 243 16.86 30.20 0.09
C ASN A 243 17.88 30.21 1.23
N ALA A 244 17.96 31.29 2.03
CA ALA A 244 18.83 31.34 3.20
C ALA A 244 18.46 30.26 4.25
N MET A 245 17.17 29.98 4.46
CA MET A 245 16.73 28.87 5.32
C MET A 245 17.17 27.51 4.74
N VAL A 246 17.00 27.30 3.44
CA VAL A 246 17.47 26.07 2.79
C VAL A 246 18.99 25.92 2.92
N ASP A 247 19.78 27.01 2.81
CA ASP A 247 21.22 26.99 3.02
C ASP A 247 21.59 26.53 4.44
N LEU A 248 20.86 27.00 5.45
CA LEU A 248 21.05 26.55 6.83
C LEU A 248 20.80 25.03 7.00
N VAL A 249 19.74 24.52 6.39
CA VAL A 249 19.43 23.09 6.42
C VAL A 249 20.48 22.28 5.66
N ASP A 250 20.94 22.75 4.51
CA ASP A 250 21.99 22.09 3.72
C ASP A 250 23.32 22.02 4.49
N ASN A 251 23.71 23.11 5.16
CA ASN A 251 24.87 23.12 6.06
C ASN A 251 24.70 22.13 7.23
N ALA A 252 23.49 22.01 7.79
CA ALA A 252 23.22 21.04 8.84
C ALA A 252 23.38 19.59 8.33
N TYR A 253 22.98 19.31 7.09
CA TYR A 253 23.28 18.02 6.44
C TYR A 253 24.78 17.74 6.32
N ASP A 254 25.59 18.75 5.94
CA ASP A 254 27.06 18.58 5.86
C ASP A 254 27.64 18.19 7.22
N VAL A 255 27.24 18.88 8.28
CA VAL A 255 27.71 18.60 9.65
C VAL A 255 27.22 17.22 10.11
N MET A 256 25.95 16.87 9.85
CA MET A 256 25.38 15.58 10.22
C MET A 256 26.12 14.43 9.51
N ILE A 257 26.27 14.51 8.18
CA ILE A 257 26.94 13.47 7.39
C ILE A 257 28.40 13.31 7.80
N LEU A 258 29.08 14.43 8.07
CA LEU A 258 30.46 14.41 8.59
C LEU A 258 30.54 13.69 9.92
N ASN A 259 29.69 14.04 10.88
CA ASN A 259 29.65 13.42 12.20
C ASN A 259 29.33 11.92 12.14
N LEU A 260 28.35 11.54 11.29
CA LEU A 260 28.03 10.12 11.06
C LEU A 260 29.20 9.36 10.42
N THR A 261 29.98 10.01 9.56
CA THR A 261 31.12 9.36 8.89
C THR A 261 32.33 9.20 9.83
N LEU A 262 32.45 10.07 10.83
CA LEU A 262 33.55 10.04 11.81
C LEU A 262 33.25 9.19 13.05
N ALA A 263 31.97 8.86 13.28
CA ALA A 263 31.55 8.03 14.38
C ALA A 263 31.90 6.55 14.18
#